data_ee9dfde4feed836c6d12c184821aea51
#
_entry.id   ee9dfde4feed836c6d12c184821aea51
#
_cell.length_a   1.000
_cell.length_b   1.000
_cell.length_c   1.000
_cell.angle_alpha   90.00
_cell.angle_beta   90.00
_cell.angle_gamma   90.00
#
_symmetry.space_group_name_H-M   'P 1'
#
loop_
_entity.id
_entity.type
_entity.pdbx_description
1 polymer ?
#
loop_
_entity_poly.entity_id
_entity_poly.type
_entity_poly.pdbx_seq_one_letter_code
_entity_poly.pdbx_strand_id
1 'polypeptide(L)'
;MKPTLKDLRTTYRVLTHLDEAVPQQLIISLADRIKAEEKSRQYRKIARMSEEDLIRYQATPKRRLRINLPCGRIIQEKTNEATFYAALREIDFLQILQLDLKQKGQPLFVGFAQPRKVLVGHKQLHESCFVRRGIKADERLRLLQRLDEALQLNWEILLI
;
A
#
# COMPACT_ATOMS: atom_id res chain seq x y z
N MET A 1 14.32 -26.33 -14.96
CA MET A 1 14.58 -25.36 -13.87
C MET A 1 13.25 -24.71 -13.43
N LYS A 2 13.00 -24.61 -12.12
CA LYS A 2 11.80 -23.89 -11.64
C LYS A 2 12.09 -22.38 -11.69
N PRO A 3 11.17 -21.55 -12.21
CA PRO A 3 11.39 -20.10 -12.26
C PRO A 3 11.53 -19.52 -10.83
N THR A 4 12.41 -18.55 -10.68
CA THR A 4 12.61 -17.85 -9.40
C THR A 4 11.48 -16.85 -9.17
N LEU A 5 11.31 -16.39 -7.91
CA LEU A 5 10.34 -15.33 -7.61
C LEU A 5 10.63 -14.04 -8.40
N LYS A 6 11.91 -13.76 -8.67
CA LYS A 6 12.31 -12.61 -9.49
C LYS A 6 11.82 -12.76 -10.92
N ASP A 7 11.96 -13.96 -11.49
CA ASP A 7 11.50 -14.26 -12.85
C ASP A 7 9.97 -14.14 -12.94
N LEU A 8 9.24 -14.72 -11.96
CA LEU A 8 7.78 -14.62 -11.90
C LEU A 8 7.29 -13.18 -11.83
N ARG A 9 7.93 -12.33 -11.01
CA ARG A 9 7.59 -10.90 -10.88
C ARG A 9 7.90 -10.13 -12.16
N THR A 10 9.02 -10.45 -12.82
CA THR A 10 9.39 -9.83 -14.09
C THR A 10 8.39 -10.19 -15.18
N THR A 11 8.06 -11.49 -15.30
CA THR A 11 7.04 -11.98 -16.24
C THR A 11 5.68 -11.33 -15.98
N TYR A 12 5.23 -11.27 -14.73
CA TYR A 12 3.98 -10.61 -14.36
C TYR A 12 3.97 -9.14 -14.79
N ARG A 13 5.08 -8.41 -14.53
CA ARG A 13 5.21 -7.02 -14.92
C ARG A 13 5.16 -6.85 -16.44
N VAL A 14 5.86 -7.68 -17.20
CA VAL A 14 5.83 -7.64 -18.66
C VAL A 14 4.43 -7.89 -19.17
N LEU A 15 3.75 -8.94 -18.70
CA LEU A 15 2.40 -9.31 -19.16
C LEU A 15 1.36 -8.25 -18.81
N THR A 16 1.49 -7.56 -17.67
CA THR A 16 0.57 -6.45 -17.31
C THR A 16 0.80 -5.16 -18.08
N HIS A 17 1.92 -5.05 -18.81
CA HIS A 17 2.25 -3.89 -19.66
C HIS A 17 2.01 -4.13 -21.15
N LEU A 18 1.76 -5.38 -21.55
CA LEU A 18 1.36 -5.70 -22.91
C LEU A 18 -0.10 -5.28 -23.09
N ASP A 19 -0.33 -4.29 -23.95
CA ASP A 19 -1.66 -3.68 -24.22
C ASP A 19 -2.62 -4.63 -24.98
N GLU A 20 -2.16 -5.80 -25.42
CA GLU A 20 -2.94 -6.71 -26.25
C GLU A 20 -3.06 -8.12 -25.64
N ALA A 21 -4.32 -8.53 -25.50
CA ALA A 21 -4.80 -9.93 -25.51
C ALA A 21 -4.10 -10.95 -24.60
N VAL A 22 -3.46 -10.54 -23.50
CA VAL A 22 -3.04 -11.54 -22.52
C VAL A 22 -4.29 -12.04 -21.77
N PRO A 23 -4.59 -13.35 -21.80
CA PRO A 23 -5.73 -13.88 -21.09
C PRO A 23 -5.69 -13.50 -19.63
N GLN A 24 -6.75 -12.88 -19.13
CA GLN A 24 -6.83 -12.39 -17.74
C GLN A 24 -6.60 -13.52 -16.72
N GLN A 25 -6.98 -14.75 -17.07
CA GLN A 25 -6.71 -15.95 -16.30
C GLN A 25 -5.21 -16.23 -16.09
N LEU A 26 -4.38 -15.95 -17.10
CA LEU A 26 -2.93 -16.12 -16.99
C LEU A 26 -2.32 -15.13 -15.99
N ILE A 27 -2.78 -13.88 -15.99
CA ILE A 27 -2.33 -12.85 -15.06
C ILE A 27 -2.73 -13.22 -13.63
N ILE A 28 -3.97 -13.70 -13.43
CA ILE A 28 -4.47 -14.14 -12.12
C ILE A 28 -3.65 -15.33 -11.62
N SER A 29 -3.48 -16.37 -12.45
CA SER A 29 -2.69 -17.55 -12.12
C SER A 29 -1.25 -17.21 -11.71
N LEU A 30 -0.61 -16.26 -12.43
CA LEU A 30 0.74 -15.82 -12.13
C LEU A 30 0.80 -15.02 -10.82
N ALA A 31 -0.19 -14.17 -10.56
CA ALA A 31 -0.31 -13.43 -9.31
C ALA A 31 -0.46 -14.38 -8.10
N ASP A 32 -1.27 -15.41 -8.22
CA ASP A 32 -1.47 -16.39 -7.16
C ASP A 32 -0.21 -17.23 -6.91
N ARG A 33 0.51 -17.58 -7.97
CA ARG A 33 1.81 -18.28 -7.86
C ARG A 33 2.87 -17.41 -7.17
N ILE A 34 2.91 -16.11 -7.45
CA ILE A 34 3.80 -15.15 -6.76
C ILE A 34 3.46 -15.12 -5.28
N LYS A 35 2.18 -14.97 -4.91
CA LYS A 35 1.73 -14.96 -3.51
C LYS A 35 2.10 -16.26 -2.77
N ALA A 36 1.90 -17.41 -3.42
CA ALA A 36 2.24 -18.71 -2.84
C ALA A 36 3.75 -18.85 -2.58
N GLU A 37 4.60 -18.39 -3.51
CA GLU A 37 6.06 -18.42 -3.35
C GLU A 37 6.54 -17.44 -2.27
N GLU A 38 5.92 -16.25 -2.18
CA GLU A 38 6.20 -15.27 -1.11
C GLU A 38 5.85 -15.85 0.26
N LYS A 39 4.68 -16.48 0.39
CA LYS A 39 4.25 -17.16 1.62
C LYS A 39 5.20 -18.28 2.00
N SER A 40 5.62 -19.11 1.04
CA SER A 40 6.60 -20.17 1.25
C SER A 40 7.96 -19.65 1.72
N ARG A 41 8.43 -18.51 1.18
CA ARG A 41 9.66 -17.86 1.65
C ARG A 41 9.55 -17.33 3.08
N GLN A 42 8.40 -16.75 3.41
CA GLN A 42 8.14 -16.28 4.77
C GLN A 42 8.16 -17.44 5.77
N TYR A 43 7.51 -18.56 5.46
CA TYR A 43 7.56 -19.76 6.30
C TYR A 43 8.98 -20.30 6.46
N ARG A 44 9.77 -20.37 5.38
CA ARG A 44 11.18 -20.80 5.46
C ARG A 44 12.03 -19.86 6.30
N LYS A 45 11.75 -18.55 6.26
CA LYS A 45 12.42 -17.56 7.11
C LYS A 45 12.09 -17.80 8.59
N ILE A 46 10.81 -17.98 8.91
CA ILE A 46 10.34 -18.24 10.29
C ILE A 46 10.92 -19.56 10.81
N ALA A 47 10.92 -20.61 10.00
CA ALA A 47 11.48 -21.92 10.38
C ALA A 47 13.00 -21.92 10.62
N ARG A 48 13.72 -20.87 10.19
CA ARG A 48 15.17 -20.70 10.45
C ARG A 48 15.47 -19.74 11.58
N MET A 49 14.45 -19.13 12.19
CA MET A 49 14.63 -18.26 13.34
C MET A 49 14.98 -19.09 14.58
N SER A 50 15.87 -18.57 15.43
CA SER A 50 16.07 -19.11 16.76
C SER A 50 14.80 -18.96 17.60
N GLU A 51 14.68 -19.74 18.67
CA GLU A 51 13.53 -19.66 19.56
C GLU A 51 13.37 -18.25 20.15
N GLU A 52 14.48 -17.62 20.53
CA GLU A 52 14.49 -16.24 21.04
C GLU A 52 14.03 -15.21 19.99
N ASP A 53 14.48 -15.35 18.72
CA ASP A 53 14.05 -14.48 17.64
C ASP A 53 12.58 -14.70 17.29
N LEU A 54 12.08 -15.94 17.40
CA LEU A 54 10.68 -16.27 17.18
C LEU A 54 9.79 -15.62 18.26
N ILE A 55 10.22 -15.70 19.53
CA ILE A 55 9.53 -15.05 20.64
C ILE A 55 9.51 -13.53 20.43
N ARG A 56 10.64 -12.91 20.07
CA ARG A 56 10.70 -11.47 19.73
C ARG A 56 9.81 -11.12 18.56
N TYR A 57 9.82 -11.93 17.51
CA TYR A 57 8.96 -11.72 16.33
C TYR A 57 7.47 -11.81 16.66
N GLN A 58 7.08 -12.72 17.56
CA GLN A 58 5.70 -12.90 18.04
C GLN A 58 5.31 -11.85 19.10
N ALA A 59 6.24 -11.48 19.96
CA ALA A 59 6.01 -10.53 21.06
C ALA A 59 6.05 -9.06 20.61
N THR A 60 6.54 -8.77 19.38
CA THR A 60 6.49 -7.40 18.87
C THR A 60 5.01 -7.04 18.63
N PRO A 61 4.38 -6.24 19.48
CA PRO A 61 2.99 -5.85 19.27
C PRO A 61 2.90 -5.14 17.93
N LYS A 62 2.10 -5.67 17.05
CA LYS A 62 1.81 -5.00 15.76
C LYS A 62 1.01 -3.75 16.11
N ARG A 63 1.72 -2.66 16.38
CA ARG A 63 1.09 -1.36 16.62
C ARG A 63 0.08 -1.08 15.53
N ARG A 64 -1.15 -0.83 15.94
CA ARG A 64 -2.24 -0.55 15.00
C ARG A 64 -2.43 0.94 14.86
N LEU A 65 -2.57 1.37 13.61
CA LEU A 65 -2.90 2.74 13.31
C LEU A 65 -4.37 3.00 13.68
N ARG A 66 -4.58 4.04 14.45
CA ARG A 66 -5.90 4.57 14.80
C ARG A 66 -5.91 6.08 14.57
N ILE A 67 -6.99 6.58 14.02
CA ILE A 67 -7.15 8.00 13.71
C ILE A 67 -8.49 8.45 14.30
N ASN A 68 -8.42 9.40 15.20
CA ASN A 68 -9.60 10.04 15.77
C ASN A 68 -9.87 11.33 14.99
N LEU A 69 -11.04 11.45 14.41
CA LEU A 69 -11.46 12.65 13.67
C LEU A 69 -12.06 13.69 14.64
N PRO A 70 -12.01 14.99 14.31
CA PRO A 70 -12.58 16.06 15.16
C PRO A 70 -14.06 15.88 15.45
N CYS A 71 -14.80 15.22 14.56
CA CYS A 71 -16.22 14.91 14.75
C CYS A 71 -16.47 13.75 15.73
N GLY A 72 -15.42 13.19 16.37
CA GLY A 72 -15.52 12.06 17.31
C GLY A 72 -15.54 10.68 16.62
N ARG A 73 -15.54 10.60 15.28
CA ARG A 73 -15.47 9.33 14.56
C ARG A 73 -14.06 8.78 14.60
N ILE A 74 -13.95 7.46 14.76
CA ILE A 74 -12.68 6.73 14.80
C ILE A 74 -12.52 5.91 13.53
N ILE A 75 -11.35 6.02 12.90
CA ILE A 75 -10.95 5.20 11.77
C ILE A 75 -9.90 4.20 12.26
N GLN A 76 -10.28 2.93 12.30
CA GLN A 76 -9.41 1.82 12.68
C GLN A 76 -9.86 0.54 11.97
N GLU A 77 -9.12 0.13 10.98
CA GLU A 77 -9.40 -1.05 10.17
C GLU A 77 -8.57 -2.26 10.61
N LYS A 78 -8.85 -3.44 10.04
CA LYS A 78 -8.12 -4.69 10.32
C LYS A 78 -6.62 -4.60 10.08
N THR A 79 -6.16 -3.71 9.22
CA THR A 79 -4.74 -3.50 8.90
C THR A 79 -4.41 -2.02 8.86
N ASN A 80 -3.16 -1.65 9.19
CA ASN A 80 -2.67 -0.27 9.10
C ASN A 80 -2.79 0.29 7.68
N GLU A 81 -2.69 -0.57 6.68
CA GLU A 81 -2.88 -0.17 5.29
C GLU A 81 -4.34 0.19 4.99
N ALA A 82 -5.28 -0.61 5.47
CA ALA A 82 -6.70 -0.33 5.29
C ALA A 82 -7.10 0.95 6.04
N THR A 83 -6.62 1.14 7.28
CA THR A 83 -6.82 2.38 8.06
C THR A 83 -6.27 3.59 7.32
N PHE A 84 -5.06 3.49 6.76
CA PHE A 84 -4.45 4.56 5.97
C PHE A 84 -5.31 4.95 4.77
N TYR A 85 -5.79 3.98 3.98
CA TYR A 85 -6.64 4.28 2.83
C TYR A 85 -8.04 4.78 3.25
N ALA A 86 -8.58 4.30 4.36
CA ALA A 86 -9.84 4.80 4.89
C ALA A 86 -9.71 6.27 5.30
N ALA A 87 -8.62 6.64 5.97
CA ALA A 87 -8.33 8.02 6.34
C ALA A 87 -8.19 8.94 5.11
N LEU A 88 -7.46 8.51 4.10
CA LEU A 88 -7.30 9.30 2.87
C LEU A 88 -8.64 9.58 2.17
N ARG A 89 -9.62 8.70 2.30
CA ARG A 89 -10.96 8.91 1.73
C ARG A 89 -11.79 9.97 2.45
N GLU A 90 -11.39 10.34 3.65
CA GLU A 90 -12.05 11.42 4.40
C GLU A 90 -11.60 12.81 3.94
N ILE A 91 -10.52 12.90 3.18
CA ILE A 91 -9.98 14.16 2.69
C ILE A 91 -10.53 14.41 1.27
N ASP A 92 -10.89 15.64 1.00
CA ASP A 92 -11.26 16.05 -0.37
C ASP A 92 -10.07 15.80 -1.30
N PHE A 93 -10.33 15.07 -2.39
CA PHE A 93 -9.29 14.66 -3.34
C PHE A 93 -8.66 15.86 -4.06
N LEU A 94 -9.37 16.95 -4.27
CA LEU A 94 -8.82 18.18 -4.88
C LEU A 94 -7.77 18.80 -3.97
N GLN A 95 -8.02 18.84 -2.66
CA GLN A 95 -7.04 19.33 -1.69
C GLN A 95 -5.78 18.46 -1.67
N ILE A 96 -5.93 17.14 -1.73
CA ILE A 96 -4.79 16.22 -1.79
C ILE A 96 -3.95 16.44 -3.05
N LEU A 97 -4.60 16.60 -4.21
CA LEU A 97 -3.91 16.81 -5.49
C LEU A 97 -3.16 18.15 -5.54
N GLN A 98 -3.73 19.20 -4.94
CA GLN A 98 -3.10 20.53 -4.89
C GLN A 98 -1.79 20.56 -4.09
N LEU A 99 -1.59 19.63 -3.15
CA LEU A 99 -0.37 19.56 -2.35
C LEU A 99 0.85 19.05 -3.14
N ASP A 100 0.68 18.52 -4.35
CA ASP A 100 1.75 17.97 -5.23
C ASP A 100 2.78 17.14 -4.48
N LEU A 101 2.32 16.27 -3.59
CA LEU A 101 3.19 15.43 -2.77
C LEU A 101 3.93 14.41 -3.61
N LYS A 102 5.25 14.37 -3.46
CA LYS A 102 6.14 13.46 -4.20
C LYS A 102 6.91 12.53 -3.26
N GLN A 103 7.15 11.32 -3.74
CA GLN A 103 8.03 10.34 -3.12
C GLN A 103 9.05 9.85 -4.15
N LYS A 104 10.35 10.04 -3.87
CA LYS A 104 11.45 9.70 -4.80
C LYS A 104 11.25 10.32 -6.19
N GLY A 105 10.82 11.59 -6.25
CA GLY A 105 10.59 12.32 -7.49
C GLY A 105 9.31 11.94 -8.26
N GLN A 106 8.52 10.99 -7.76
CA GLN A 106 7.28 10.55 -8.37
C GLN A 106 6.07 11.08 -7.58
N PRO A 107 4.97 11.49 -8.24
CA PRO A 107 3.79 11.95 -7.54
C PRO A 107 3.20 10.83 -6.69
N LEU A 108 2.79 11.16 -5.46
CA LEU A 108 2.11 10.23 -4.55
C LEU A 108 0.64 10.06 -4.91
N PHE A 109 0.03 11.15 -5.37
CA PHE A 109 -1.37 11.20 -5.78
C PHE A 109 -1.46 11.67 -7.22
N VAL A 110 -2.35 11.07 -7.98
CA VAL A 110 -2.59 11.42 -9.38
C VAL A 110 -4.09 11.46 -9.66
N GLY A 111 -4.50 12.43 -10.49
CA GLY A 111 -5.88 12.53 -10.94
C GLY A 111 -6.19 11.59 -12.12
N PHE A 112 -7.48 11.46 -12.45
CA PHE A 112 -7.97 10.59 -13.52
C PHE A 112 -7.45 10.96 -14.91
N ALA A 113 -7.10 12.23 -15.16
CA ALA A 113 -6.62 12.71 -16.47
C ALA A 113 -5.22 12.19 -16.87
N GLN A 114 -4.59 11.36 -16.00
CA GLN A 114 -3.26 10.83 -16.29
C GLN A 114 -3.32 9.59 -17.21
N PRO A 115 -2.33 9.41 -18.10
CA PRO A 115 -2.23 8.22 -18.94
C PRO A 115 -2.25 6.94 -18.12
N ARG A 116 -2.88 5.87 -18.63
CA ARG A 116 -2.93 4.55 -17.95
C ARG A 116 -1.58 4.06 -17.43
N LYS A 117 -0.49 4.35 -18.15
CA LYS A 117 0.88 3.99 -17.73
C LYS A 117 1.28 4.57 -16.36
N VAL A 118 0.79 5.77 -16.03
CA VAL A 118 1.06 6.40 -14.73
C VAL A 118 0.24 5.74 -13.63
N LEU A 119 -0.95 5.22 -13.95
CA LEU A 119 -1.86 4.60 -13.00
C LEU A 119 -1.44 3.18 -12.56
N VAL A 120 -0.56 2.51 -13.32
CA VAL A 120 -0.14 1.10 -13.05
C VAL A 120 0.47 0.90 -11.65
N GLY A 121 1.11 1.91 -11.10
CA GLY A 121 1.67 1.84 -9.73
C GLY A 121 0.76 2.37 -8.63
N HIS A 122 -0.51 2.68 -8.94
CA HIS A 122 -1.42 3.38 -8.06
C HIS A 122 -2.65 2.54 -7.68
N LYS A 123 -3.28 2.87 -6.58
CA LYS A 123 -4.56 2.32 -6.13
C LYS A 123 -5.60 3.43 -6.17
N GLN A 124 -6.76 3.14 -6.71
CA GLN A 124 -7.87 4.08 -6.72
C GLN A 124 -8.32 4.38 -5.29
N LEU A 125 -8.39 5.65 -4.97
CA LEU A 125 -8.82 6.18 -3.68
C LEU A 125 -10.26 6.69 -3.76
N HIS A 126 -10.52 7.54 -4.76
CA HIS A 126 -11.83 8.06 -5.18
C HIS A 126 -12.00 7.86 -6.68
N GLU A 127 -13.17 8.18 -7.23
CA GLU A 127 -13.44 8.05 -8.67
C GLU A 127 -12.39 8.76 -9.53
N SER A 128 -11.88 9.88 -9.07
CA SER A 128 -10.94 10.73 -9.80
C SER A 128 -9.55 10.85 -9.18
N CYS A 129 -9.25 10.10 -8.11
CA CYS A 129 -7.98 10.18 -7.42
C CYS A 129 -7.37 8.80 -7.18
N PHE A 130 -6.08 8.70 -7.44
CA PHE A 130 -5.30 7.48 -7.26
C PHE A 130 -4.09 7.77 -6.37
N VAL A 131 -3.78 6.84 -5.48
CA VAL A 131 -2.62 6.93 -4.59
C VAL A 131 -1.62 5.84 -4.92
N ARG A 132 -0.33 6.14 -4.82
CA ARG A 132 0.77 5.21 -5.09
C ARG A 132 0.69 3.99 -4.18
N ARG A 133 0.91 2.80 -4.74
CA ARG A 133 1.04 1.54 -3.99
C ARG A 133 2.43 1.40 -3.37
N GLY A 134 2.53 0.50 -2.38
CA GLY A 134 3.82 0.12 -1.80
C GLY A 134 4.43 1.16 -0.85
N ILE A 135 3.64 2.13 -0.36
CA ILE A 135 4.06 3.05 0.70
C ILE A 135 4.32 2.23 1.97
N LYS A 136 5.51 2.34 2.55
CA LYS A 136 5.89 1.63 3.78
C LYS A 136 5.10 2.12 4.99
N ALA A 137 5.03 1.32 6.05
CA ALA A 137 4.23 1.62 7.23
C ALA A 137 4.62 2.95 7.91
N ASP A 138 5.91 3.17 8.07
CA ASP A 138 6.48 4.40 8.63
C ASP A 138 6.25 5.63 7.72
N GLU A 139 6.32 5.44 6.42
CA GLU A 139 6.03 6.49 5.43
C GLU A 139 4.53 6.84 5.41
N ARG A 140 3.64 5.86 5.61
CA ARG A 140 2.19 6.11 5.71
C ARG A 140 1.85 7.02 6.89
N LEU A 141 2.46 6.76 8.05
CA LEU A 141 2.27 7.59 9.24
C LEU A 141 2.71 9.03 9.00
N ARG A 142 3.94 9.19 8.48
CA ARG A 142 4.48 10.52 8.15
C ARG A 142 3.64 11.25 7.11
N LEU A 143 3.10 10.52 6.12
CA LEU A 143 2.23 11.11 5.11
C LEU A 143 0.92 11.61 5.71
N LEU A 144 0.29 10.85 6.60
CA LEU A 144 -0.91 11.28 7.30
C LEU A 144 -0.66 12.52 8.16
N GLN A 145 0.46 12.55 8.91
CA GLN A 145 0.85 13.72 9.70
C GLN A 145 1.07 14.96 8.82
N ARG A 146 1.75 14.81 7.67
CA ARG A 146 1.93 15.92 6.73
C ARG A 146 0.62 16.41 6.11
N LEU A 147 -0.32 15.50 5.83
CA LEU A 147 -1.64 15.87 5.32
C LEU A 147 -2.45 16.60 6.40
N ASP A 148 -2.39 16.12 7.63
CA ASP A 148 -3.04 16.74 8.77
C ASP A 148 -2.54 18.18 8.99
N GLU A 149 -1.22 18.37 9.02
CA GLU A 149 -0.59 19.68 9.15
C GLU A 149 -0.94 20.62 7.97
N ALA A 150 -0.79 20.14 6.74
CA ALA A 150 -0.99 20.95 5.54
C ALA A 150 -2.44 21.37 5.32
N LEU A 151 -3.40 20.53 5.70
CA LEU A 151 -4.84 20.74 5.50
C LEU A 151 -5.58 21.13 6.78
N GLN A 152 -4.85 21.24 7.92
CA GLN A 152 -5.40 21.59 9.24
C GLN A 152 -6.61 20.71 9.63
N LEU A 153 -6.48 19.39 9.41
CA LEU A 153 -7.56 18.42 9.62
C LEU A 153 -7.89 18.21 11.10
N ASN A 154 -6.94 18.53 11.99
CA ASN A 154 -7.00 18.32 13.43
C ASN A 154 -7.28 16.85 13.81
N TRP A 155 -6.59 15.92 13.15
CA TRP A 155 -6.68 14.50 13.42
C TRP A 155 -5.75 14.10 14.56
N GLU A 156 -6.22 13.25 15.45
CA GLU A 156 -5.34 12.59 16.41
C GLU A 156 -4.90 11.24 15.83
N ILE A 157 -3.63 11.14 15.43
CA ILE A 157 -3.06 9.97 14.76
C ILE A 157 -2.26 9.16 15.77
N LEU A 158 -2.72 7.96 16.11
CA LEU A 158 -2.17 7.08 17.15
C LEU A 158 -1.65 5.76 16.57
N LEU A 159 -0.59 5.25 17.17
CA LEU A 159 -0.13 3.86 17.02
C LEU A 159 -0.31 3.14 18.35
N ILE A 160 -1.35 2.33 18.45
CA ILE A 160 -1.77 1.59 19.65
C ILE A 160 -1.46 0.10 19.55
#